data_5caa6eb8849dff17b44aaad96fed0200
#
_entry.id   5caa6eb8849dff17b44aaad96fed0200
#
_cell.length_a   1.000
_cell.length_b   1.000
_cell.length_c   1.000
_cell.angle_alpha   90.00
_cell.angle_beta   90.00
_cell.angle_gamma   90.00
#
_symmetry.space_group_name_H-M   'P 1'
#
loop_
_entity.id
_entity.type
_entity.pdbx_description
1 polymer ?
#
loop_
_entity_poly.entity_id
_entity_poly.type
_entity_poly.pdbx_seq_one_letter_code
_entity_poly.pdbx_strand_id
1 'polypeptide(L)'
;MKIDSFSIEGKHNSNEDSLSVLQIIDDKIIAVLADGMGGLTFGKEAADLIVSTITTFVCEHINKMTVSDLLIKALEFADKAVSKKSLEMHSKMGAAVAVAFIEDRDIHYTWLGNVRIYISDHDEMKQLSTDHTLNIGYGKYLLTRCIKGAGLRDDIPYQCQKANAGSSLFLCTDGLYKQVKANQMLDKALPT
;
A
#
# COMPACT_ATOMS: atom_id res chain seq x y z
N MET A 1 10.79 14.00 10.98
CA MET A 1 10.04 12.73 11.08
C MET A 1 11.03 11.58 11.05
N LYS A 2 10.79 10.49 11.82
CA LYS A 2 11.58 9.25 11.73
C LYS A 2 10.83 8.29 10.79
N ILE A 3 11.57 7.62 9.90
CA ILE A 3 11.04 6.63 8.97
C ILE A 3 11.77 5.33 9.22
N ASP A 4 11.04 4.23 9.28
CA ASP A 4 11.59 2.88 9.36
C ASP A 4 10.78 1.94 8.49
N SER A 5 11.41 0.91 7.94
CA SER A 5 10.75 -0.08 7.10
C SER A 5 11.49 -1.41 7.14
N PHE A 6 10.74 -2.48 7.08
CA PHE A 6 11.32 -3.83 6.97
C PHE A 6 10.43 -4.73 6.12
N SER A 7 11.02 -5.75 5.53
CA SER A 7 10.34 -6.82 4.82
C SER A 7 11.07 -8.13 5.09
N ILE A 8 10.33 -9.16 5.46
CA ILE A 8 10.86 -10.49 5.79
C ILE A 8 10.02 -11.57 5.14
N GLU A 9 10.66 -12.64 4.74
CA GLU A 9 10.03 -13.76 4.00
C GLU A 9 8.97 -14.51 4.81
N GLY A 10 9.06 -14.50 6.12
CA GLY A 10 8.12 -15.20 6.99
C GLY A 10 8.22 -16.72 6.85
N LYS A 11 7.06 -17.42 6.81
CA LYS A 11 6.97 -18.87 6.68
C LYS A 11 6.79 -19.37 5.24
N HIS A 12 6.67 -18.47 4.29
CA HIS A 12 6.50 -18.79 2.88
C HIS A 12 7.87 -18.94 2.18
N ASN A 13 7.91 -19.68 1.09
CA ASN A 13 9.14 -19.92 0.33
C ASN A 13 9.59 -18.70 -0.51
N SER A 14 8.77 -17.65 -0.56
CA SER A 14 9.07 -16.40 -1.25
C SER A 14 8.36 -15.25 -0.57
N ASN A 15 9.00 -14.09 -0.56
CA ASN A 15 8.38 -12.83 -0.13
C ASN A 15 7.84 -12.10 -1.35
N GLU A 16 6.52 -12.03 -1.48
CA GLU A 16 5.85 -11.36 -2.59
C GLU A 16 5.53 -9.88 -2.28
N ASP A 17 5.85 -9.40 -1.09
CA ASP A 17 5.71 -8.00 -0.72
C ASP A 17 6.77 -7.12 -1.41
N SER A 18 6.38 -5.89 -1.74
CA SER A 18 7.28 -4.84 -2.20
C SER A 18 6.94 -3.52 -1.53
N LEU A 19 7.95 -2.74 -1.20
CA LEU A 19 7.76 -1.45 -0.55
C LEU A 19 8.74 -0.40 -1.06
N SER A 20 8.32 0.86 -0.99
CA SER A 20 9.17 2.02 -1.20
C SER A 20 8.75 3.14 -0.26
N VAL A 21 9.72 3.76 0.41
CA VAL A 21 9.50 4.98 1.17
C VAL A 21 10.54 5.99 0.73
N LEU A 22 10.08 7.08 0.15
CA LEU A 22 10.96 8.15 -0.35
C LEU A 22 10.56 9.50 0.25
N GLN A 23 11.55 10.21 0.72
CA GLN A 23 11.45 11.64 0.92
C GLN A 23 11.69 12.32 -0.43
N ILE A 24 10.72 13.13 -0.86
CA ILE A 24 10.78 13.83 -2.14
C ILE A 24 11.33 15.25 -1.87
N ILE A 25 10.70 16.27 -2.36
CA ILE A 25 11.08 17.67 -2.18
C ILE A 25 10.35 18.22 -0.95
N ASP A 26 10.97 19.17 -0.21
CA ASP A 26 10.32 19.95 0.85
C ASP A 26 9.61 19.11 1.93
N ASP A 27 10.29 18.10 2.45
CA ASP A 27 9.77 17.19 3.49
C ASP A 27 8.51 16.40 3.11
N LYS A 28 8.16 16.34 1.84
CA LYS A 28 7.10 15.47 1.33
C LYS A 28 7.58 14.04 1.24
N ILE A 29 6.77 13.13 1.74
CA ILE A 29 7.10 11.71 1.80
C ILE A 29 6.03 10.90 1.07
N ILE A 30 6.47 9.97 0.25
CA ILE A 30 5.62 8.91 -0.29
C ILE A 30 6.01 7.57 0.30
N ALA A 31 5.04 6.83 0.78
CA ALA A 31 5.18 5.44 1.18
C ALA A 31 4.22 4.59 0.34
N VAL A 32 4.76 3.55 -0.29
CA VAL A 32 4.01 2.59 -1.10
C VAL A 32 4.32 1.20 -0.58
N LEU A 33 3.29 0.40 -0.32
CA LEU A 33 3.41 -1.00 0.07
C LEU A 33 2.46 -1.82 -0.79
N ALA A 34 2.98 -2.86 -1.44
CA ALA A 34 2.20 -3.79 -2.23
C ALA A 34 2.44 -5.23 -1.77
N ASP A 35 1.36 -6.01 -1.76
CA ASP A 35 1.32 -7.44 -1.41
C ASP A 35 0.93 -8.22 -2.67
N GLY A 36 1.86 -8.97 -3.22
CA GLY A 36 1.68 -9.78 -4.41
C GLY A 36 0.65 -10.87 -4.18
N MET A 37 -0.26 -11.08 -5.14
CA MET A 37 -1.30 -12.08 -4.99
C MET A 37 -0.71 -13.49 -5.01
N GLY A 38 -0.63 -14.13 -3.85
CA GLY A 38 -0.28 -15.54 -3.70
C GLY A 38 -1.24 -16.42 -4.51
N GLY A 39 -0.69 -17.34 -5.29
CA GLY A 39 -1.45 -18.18 -6.22
C GLY A 39 -1.42 -17.69 -7.68
N LEU A 40 -0.86 -16.53 -7.95
CA LEU A 40 -0.41 -16.10 -9.27
C LEU A 40 1.10 -16.31 -9.40
N THR A 41 1.57 -16.74 -10.56
CA THR A 41 2.99 -17.09 -10.79
C THR A 41 3.93 -15.90 -10.60
N PHE A 42 3.43 -14.66 -10.77
CA PHE A 42 4.21 -13.44 -10.82
C PHE A 42 3.70 -12.39 -9.80
N GLY A 43 3.39 -12.84 -8.56
CA GLY A 43 2.95 -11.93 -7.49
C GLY A 43 4.02 -10.93 -7.11
N LYS A 44 5.25 -11.37 -6.92
CA LYS A 44 6.40 -10.53 -6.59
C LYS A 44 6.68 -9.49 -7.68
N GLU A 45 6.73 -9.92 -8.93
CA GLU A 45 6.98 -9.04 -10.07
C GLU A 45 5.87 -7.98 -10.22
N ALA A 46 4.62 -8.35 -9.92
CA ALA A 46 3.51 -7.41 -9.91
C ALA A 46 3.68 -6.37 -8.81
N ALA A 47 4.00 -6.79 -7.58
CA ALA A 47 4.23 -5.88 -6.46
C ALA A 47 5.39 -4.92 -6.74
N ASP A 48 6.52 -5.40 -7.26
CA ASP A 48 7.67 -4.58 -7.62
C ASP A 48 7.34 -3.55 -8.72
N LEU A 49 6.63 -3.99 -9.76
CA LEU A 49 6.20 -3.12 -10.85
C LEU A 49 5.24 -2.04 -10.36
N ILE A 50 4.27 -2.38 -9.51
CA ILE A 50 3.30 -1.45 -8.94
C ILE A 50 4.01 -0.39 -8.09
N VAL A 51 4.86 -0.82 -7.15
CA VAL A 51 5.59 0.08 -6.25
C VAL A 51 6.47 1.04 -7.04
N SER A 52 7.28 0.52 -7.97
CA SER A 52 8.17 1.36 -8.79
C SER A 52 7.40 2.33 -9.68
N THR A 53 6.30 1.89 -10.29
CA THR A 53 5.48 2.73 -11.17
C THR A 53 4.80 3.86 -10.41
N ILE A 54 4.17 3.57 -9.26
CA ILE A 54 3.52 4.59 -8.41
C ILE A 54 4.54 5.61 -7.93
N THR A 55 5.67 5.14 -7.41
CA THR A 55 6.73 6.00 -6.88
C THR A 55 7.27 6.94 -7.96
N THR A 56 7.59 6.41 -9.14
CA THR A 56 8.09 7.20 -10.27
C THR A 56 7.05 8.23 -10.72
N PHE A 57 5.80 7.81 -10.90
CA PHE A 57 4.71 8.71 -11.32
C PHE A 57 4.53 9.87 -10.35
N VAL A 58 4.53 9.59 -9.04
CA VAL A 58 4.38 10.64 -8.02
C VAL A 58 5.57 11.62 -8.06
N CYS A 59 6.80 11.11 -8.12
CA CYS A 59 7.99 11.97 -8.22
C CYS A 59 7.97 12.91 -9.44
N GLU A 60 7.49 12.41 -10.59
CA GLU A 60 7.44 13.18 -11.83
C GLU A 60 6.30 14.20 -11.88
N HIS A 61 5.23 14.02 -11.10
CA HIS A 61 3.99 14.78 -11.23
C HIS A 61 3.57 15.52 -9.96
N ILE A 62 4.33 15.46 -8.88
CA ILE A 62 3.99 15.99 -7.55
C ILE A 62 3.50 17.44 -7.52
N ASN A 63 4.03 18.30 -8.38
CA ASN A 63 3.67 19.72 -8.44
C ASN A 63 2.75 20.06 -9.63
N LYS A 64 2.19 19.05 -10.32
CA LYS A 64 1.44 19.27 -11.57
C LYS A 64 -0.07 19.11 -11.39
N MET A 65 -0.52 18.60 -10.26
CA MET A 65 -1.93 18.33 -9.98
C MET A 65 -2.20 18.29 -8.48
N THR A 66 -3.47 18.16 -8.08
CA THR A 66 -3.84 17.96 -6.67
C THR A 66 -3.30 16.62 -6.16
N VAL A 67 -3.07 16.50 -4.85
CA VAL A 67 -2.61 15.22 -4.27
C VAL A 67 -3.62 14.09 -4.50
N SER A 68 -4.92 14.40 -4.46
CA SER A 68 -5.97 13.44 -4.78
C SER A 68 -5.81 12.87 -6.20
N ASP A 69 -5.74 13.77 -7.20
CA ASP A 69 -5.55 13.36 -8.60
C ASP A 69 -4.24 12.62 -8.80
N LEU A 70 -3.17 13.06 -8.11
CA LEU A 70 -1.86 12.46 -8.19
C LEU A 70 -1.89 10.98 -7.76
N LEU A 71 -2.49 10.68 -6.60
CA LEU A 71 -2.54 9.33 -6.07
C LEU A 71 -3.48 8.44 -6.88
N ILE A 72 -4.65 8.96 -7.29
CA ILE A 72 -5.60 8.21 -8.13
C ILE A 72 -4.96 7.86 -9.47
N LYS A 73 -4.38 8.84 -10.16
CA LYS A 73 -3.71 8.61 -11.46
C LYS A 73 -2.50 7.70 -11.35
N ALA A 74 -1.75 7.75 -10.24
CA ALA A 74 -0.64 6.84 -10.01
C ALA A 74 -1.10 5.37 -9.96
N LEU A 75 -2.23 5.09 -9.28
CA LEU A 75 -2.83 3.75 -9.26
C LEU A 75 -3.33 3.31 -10.64
N GLU A 76 -4.00 4.20 -11.39
CA GLU A 76 -4.44 3.92 -12.77
C GLU A 76 -3.26 3.64 -13.69
N PHE A 77 -2.16 4.37 -13.52
CA PHE A 77 -0.95 4.19 -14.32
C PHE A 77 -0.27 2.86 -13.99
N ALA A 78 -0.25 2.48 -12.71
CA ALA A 78 0.25 1.17 -12.28
C ALA A 78 -0.61 0.02 -12.83
N ASP A 79 -1.94 0.15 -12.86
CA ASP A 79 -2.80 -0.88 -13.45
C ASP A 79 -2.55 -1.06 -14.95
N LYS A 80 -2.32 0.03 -15.69
CA LYS A 80 -1.93 -0.03 -17.10
C LYS A 80 -0.56 -0.71 -17.29
N ALA A 81 0.40 -0.44 -16.41
CA ALA A 81 1.70 -1.09 -16.45
C ALA A 81 1.60 -2.61 -16.20
N VAL A 82 0.80 -3.01 -15.22
CA VAL A 82 0.50 -4.42 -14.94
C VAL A 82 -0.21 -5.08 -16.13
N SER A 83 -1.18 -4.40 -16.78
CA SER A 83 -1.85 -4.89 -17.97
C SER A 83 -0.86 -5.21 -19.09
N LYS A 84 0.03 -4.27 -19.38
CA LYS A 84 1.07 -4.44 -20.39
C LYS A 84 1.99 -5.63 -20.06
N LYS A 85 2.45 -5.68 -18.81
CA LYS A 85 3.36 -6.75 -18.35
C LYS A 85 2.69 -8.13 -18.37
N SER A 86 1.42 -8.22 -17.97
CA SER A 86 0.61 -9.46 -18.07
C SER A 86 0.54 -10.01 -19.49
N LEU A 87 0.37 -9.13 -20.47
CA LEU A 87 0.36 -9.52 -21.90
C LEU A 87 1.73 -10.02 -22.36
N GLU A 88 2.80 -9.33 -21.99
CA GLU A 88 4.18 -9.73 -22.32
C GLU A 88 4.54 -11.10 -21.72
N MET A 89 4.12 -11.34 -20.49
CA MET A 89 4.40 -12.59 -19.76
C MET A 89 3.42 -13.71 -20.08
N HIS A 90 2.37 -13.44 -20.88
CA HIS A 90 1.26 -14.37 -21.12
C HIS A 90 0.68 -14.98 -19.85
N SER A 91 0.64 -14.21 -18.77
CA SER A 91 0.22 -14.67 -17.45
C SER A 91 -0.48 -13.58 -16.65
N LYS A 92 -1.41 -14.00 -15.80
CA LYS A 92 -2.09 -13.10 -14.87
C LYS A 92 -1.14 -12.75 -13.74
N MET A 93 -1.11 -11.47 -13.36
CA MET A 93 -0.36 -10.96 -12.23
C MET A 93 -1.15 -9.84 -11.54
N GLY A 94 -0.81 -9.53 -10.31
CA GLY A 94 -1.46 -8.44 -9.58
C GLY A 94 -1.06 -8.41 -8.12
N ALA A 95 -1.42 -7.31 -7.45
CA ALA A 95 -1.14 -7.12 -6.03
C ALA A 95 -2.20 -6.22 -5.37
N ALA A 96 -2.38 -6.41 -4.07
CA ALA A 96 -2.99 -5.42 -3.20
C ALA A 96 -1.98 -4.28 -2.95
N VAL A 97 -2.45 -3.06 -2.74
CA VAL A 97 -1.58 -1.91 -2.56
C VAL A 97 -2.16 -0.90 -1.59
N ALA A 98 -1.30 -0.27 -0.81
CA ALA A 98 -1.58 0.93 -0.03
C ALA A 98 -0.54 2.00 -0.33
N VAL A 99 -0.99 3.24 -0.45
CA VAL A 99 -0.16 4.41 -0.70
C VAL A 99 -0.49 5.48 0.31
N ALA A 100 0.53 6.05 0.93
CA ALA A 100 0.40 7.22 1.78
C ALA A 100 1.35 8.32 1.28
N PHE A 101 0.83 9.53 1.17
CA PHE A 101 1.57 10.72 0.84
C PHE A 101 1.42 11.72 1.99
N ILE A 102 2.55 12.16 2.52
CA ILE A 102 2.59 13.04 3.69
C ILE A 102 3.20 14.37 3.25
N GLU A 103 2.48 15.44 3.53
CA GLU A 103 2.90 16.82 3.32
C GLU A 103 2.62 17.59 4.62
N ASP A 104 3.65 18.10 5.27
CA ASP A 104 3.55 18.71 6.60
C ASP A 104 2.92 17.74 7.62
N ARG A 105 1.66 18.01 7.96
CA ARG A 105 0.84 17.19 8.87
C ARG A 105 -0.35 16.55 8.18
N ASP A 106 -0.52 16.79 6.90
CA ASP A 106 -1.61 16.21 6.12
C ASP A 106 -1.17 14.83 5.59
N ILE A 107 -1.94 13.82 5.93
CA ILE A 107 -1.76 12.44 5.48
C ILE A 107 -2.83 12.16 4.43
N HIS A 108 -2.41 12.04 3.19
CA HIS A 108 -3.23 11.63 2.06
C HIS A 108 -3.00 10.15 1.81
N TYR A 109 -4.06 9.38 1.66
CA TYR A 109 -3.90 7.93 1.46
C TYR A 109 -4.97 7.33 0.56
N THR A 110 -4.56 6.25 -0.11
CA THR A 110 -5.39 5.44 -1.01
C THR A 110 -4.97 3.98 -0.91
N TRP A 111 -5.89 3.06 -1.20
CA TRP A 111 -5.59 1.63 -1.14
C TRP A 111 -6.52 0.82 -2.05
N LEU A 112 -6.04 -0.35 -2.49
CA LEU A 112 -6.81 -1.38 -3.18
C LEU A 112 -6.40 -2.75 -2.66
N GLY A 113 -7.33 -3.45 -2.02
CA GLY A 113 -7.07 -4.77 -1.46
C GLY A 113 -7.09 -4.79 0.06
N ASN A 114 -6.22 -5.60 0.64
CA ASN A 114 -6.12 -5.88 2.08
C ASN A 114 -4.79 -5.42 2.70
N VAL A 115 -4.00 -4.62 2.01
CA VAL A 115 -2.89 -3.90 2.64
C VAL A 115 -3.49 -2.82 3.53
N ARG A 116 -3.13 -2.81 4.80
CA ARG A 116 -3.76 -1.94 5.78
C ARG A 116 -2.92 -0.73 6.10
N ILE A 117 -3.63 0.38 6.34
CA ILE A 117 -3.08 1.65 6.82
C ILE A 117 -3.65 1.90 8.19
N TYR A 118 -2.77 2.18 9.16
CA TYR A 118 -3.14 2.54 10.52
C TYR A 118 -2.50 3.87 10.90
N ILE A 119 -3.17 4.61 11.77
CA ILE A 119 -2.58 5.72 12.50
C ILE A 119 -2.62 5.40 13.98
N SER A 120 -1.53 5.69 14.67
CA SER A 120 -1.53 5.71 16.13
C SER A 120 -1.50 7.16 16.63
N ASP A 121 -2.32 7.42 17.61
CA ASP A 121 -2.34 8.68 18.34
C ASP A 121 -2.24 8.33 19.83
N HIS A 122 -1.12 8.66 20.45
CA HIS A 122 -0.76 8.18 21.79
C HIS A 122 -0.82 6.64 21.86
N ASP A 123 -1.68 6.11 22.74
CA ASP A 123 -1.78 4.66 23.01
C ASP A 123 -2.86 3.94 22.15
N GLU A 124 -3.53 4.67 21.26
CA GLU A 124 -4.58 4.10 20.41
C GLU A 124 -4.10 3.93 18.97
N MET A 125 -4.34 2.76 18.39
CA MET A 125 -4.12 2.48 16.98
C MET A 125 -5.45 2.33 16.26
N LYS A 126 -5.68 3.17 15.25
CA LYS A 126 -6.88 3.16 14.42
C LYS A 126 -6.55 2.71 13.00
N GLN A 127 -7.28 1.72 12.50
CA GLN A 127 -7.22 1.36 11.08
C GLN A 127 -7.95 2.41 10.24
N LEU A 128 -7.28 2.91 9.22
CA LEU A 128 -7.79 3.92 8.29
C LEU A 128 -8.36 3.32 7.02
N SER A 129 -7.74 2.25 6.52
CA SER A 129 -8.22 1.52 5.33
C SER A 129 -9.27 0.47 5.71
N THR A 130 -10.13 0.14 4.75
CA THR A 130 -11.07 -0.99 4.86
C THR A 130 -10.67 -2.05 3.88
N ASP A 131 -10.53 -3.30 4.34
CA ASP A 131 -10.13 -4.41 3.48
C ASP A 131 -11.16 -4.64 2.36
N HIS A 132 -10.71 -4.68 1.12
CA HIS A 132 -11.52 -5.05 -0.03
C HIS A 132 -11.52 -6.58 -0.18
N THR A 133 -12.20 -7.25 0.73
CA THR A 133 -12.28 -8.71 0.76
C THR A 133 -13.71 -9.19 0.93
N LEU A 134 -14.00 -10.36 0.35
CA LEU A 134 -15.25 -11.08 0.56
C LEU A 134 -14.95 -12.37 1.31
N ASN A 135 -15.64 -12.59 2.42
CA ASN A 135 -15.57 -13.88 3.12
C ASN A 135 -16.35 -14.94 2.32
N ILE A 136 -15.64 -15.96 1.85
CA ILE A 136 -16.22 -17.07 1.06
C ILE A 136 -16.43 -18.33 1.89
N GLY A 137 -16.34 -18.21 3.22
CA GLY A 137 -16.51 -19.32 4.15
C GLY A 137 -15.19 -20.02 4.49
N TYR A 138 -15.25 -20.88 5.53
CA TYR A 138 -14.10 -21.69 5.99
C TYR A 138 -12.83 -20.86 6.29
N GLY A 139 -12.98 -19.61 6.72
CA GLY A 139 -11.85 -18.72 7.00
C GLY A 139 -11.10 -18.21 5.76
N LYS A 140 -11.67 -18.41 4.57
CA LYS A 140 -11.08 -17.94 3.31
C LYS A 140 -11.67 -16.60 2.90
N TYR A 141 -10.82 -15.71 2.41
CA TYR A 141 -11.16 -14.38 1.92
C TYR A 141 -10.68 -14.24 0.47
N LEU A 142 -11.54 -13.68 -0.37
CA LEU A 142 -11.23 -13.35 -1.75
C LEU A 142 -11.04 -11.83 -1.86
N LEU A 143 -9.96 -11.38 -2.49
CA LEU A 143 -9.79 -9.96 -2.83
C LEU A 143 -10.85 -9.55 -3.87
N THR A 144 -11.61 -8.52 -3.54
CA THR A 144 -12.61 -7.93 -4.44
C THR A 144 -12.04 -6.79 -5.26
N ARG A 145 -10.99 -6.13 -4.77
CA ARG A 145 -10.29 -5.03 -5.44
C ARG A 145 -8.78 -5.19 -5.28
N CYS A 146 -8.05 -4.99 -6.36
CA CYS A 146 -6.58 -5.02 -6.42
C CYS A 146 -6.13 -4.43 -7.76
N ILE A 147 -4.85 -4.15 -7.90
CA ILE A 147 -4.23 -3.85 -9.20
C ILE A 147 -3.91 -5.17 -9.90
N LYS A 148 -4.49 -5.40 -11.09
CA LYS A 148 -4.31 -6.63 -11.88
C LYS A 148 -4.35 -6.42 -13.40
N GLY A 149 -4.28 -5.16 -13.86
CA GLY A 149 -4.28 -4.81 -15.26
C GLY A 149 -5.61 -4.98 -15.97
N ALA A 150 -6.72 -5.00 -15.24
CA ALA A 150 -8.08 -5.19 -15.80
C ALA A 150 -8.89 -3.89 -15.88
N GLY A 151 -8.26 -2.76 -15.60
CA GLY A 151 -8.91 -1.48 -15.35
C GLY A 151 -9.48 -1.37 -13.94
N LEU A 152 -9.35 -0.20 -13.35
CA LEU A 152 -9.93 0.11 -12.04
C LEU A 152 -11.38 0.57 -12.26
N ARG A 153 -12.34 -0.25 -11.85
CA ARG A 153 -13.75 -0.10 -12.25
C ARG A 153 -14.57 0.79 -11.33
N ASP A 154 -14.21 0.87 -10.06
CA ASP A 154 -14.95 1.62 -9.05
C ASP A 154 -14.16 2.85 -8.63
N ASP A 155 -14.82 3.77 -7.94
CA ASP A 155 -14.13 4.93 -7.37
C ASP A 155 -12.97 4.48 -6.49
N ILE A 156 -11.77 4.92 -6.82
CA ILE A 156 -10.58 4.62 -6.02
C ILE A 156 -10.73 5.34 -4.68
N PRO A 157 -10.68 4.62 -3.55
CA PRO A 157 -10.79 5.25 -2.25
C PRO A 157 -9.61 6.21 -2.04
N TYR A 158 -9.93 7.43 -1.69
CA TYR A 158 -8.98 8.44 -1.30
C TYR A 158 -9.47 9.16 -0.07
N GLN A 159 -8.58 9.39 0.87
CA GLN A 159 -8.87 10.17 2.07
C GLN A 159 -7.67 11.04 2.45
N CYS A 160 -7.97 12.10 3.19
CA CYS A 160 -6.99 12.99 3.78
C CYS A 160 -7.36 13.30 5.22
N GLN A 161 -6.38 13.26 6.10
CA GLN A 161 -6.55 13.69 7.49
C GLN A 161 -5.28 14.32 8.04
N LYS A 162 -5.42 15.14 9.09
CA LYS A 162 -4.28 15.70 9.80
C LYS A 162 -3.76 14.75 10.87
N ALA A 163 -2.43 14.62 10.93
CA ALA A 163 -1.76 13.96 12.02
C ALA A 163 -1.61 14.89 13.23
N ASN A 164 -1.78 14.37 14.44
CA ASN A 164 -1.38 15.05 15.65
C ASN A 164 0.14 14.99 15.84
N ALA A 165 0.70 15.89 16.66
CA ALA A 165 2.10 15.80 17.03
C ALA A 165 2.33 14.48 17.80
N GLY A 166 3.33 13.70 17.40
CA GLY A 166 3.62 12.40 18.00
C GLY A 166 2.85 11.22 17.40
N SER A 167 1.92 11.45 16.46
CA SER A 167 1.26 10.33 15.75
C SER A 167 2.25 9.56 14.89
N SER A 168 2.00 8.26 14.74
CA SER A 168 2.75 7.38 13.83
C SER A 168 1.82 6.78 12.78
N LEU A 169 2.28 6.71 11.54
CA LEU A 169 1.59 6.08 10.42
C LEU A 169 2.22 4.72 10.13
N PHE A 170 1.39 3.69 9.98
CA PHE A 170 1.85 2.34 9.66
C PHE A 170 1.14 1.82 8.41
N LEU A 171 1.90 1.24 7.51
CA LEU A 171 1.40 0.42 6.41
C LEU A 171 1.86 -1.01 6.65
N CYS A 172 0.98 -1.99 6.52
CA CYS A 172 1.38 -3.38 6.67
C CYS A 172 0.55 -4.34 5.81
N THR A 173 1.18 -5.44 5.42
CA THR A 173 0.55 -6.59 4.74
C THR A 173 -0.05 -7.55 5.76
N ASP A 174 -0.80 -8.52 5.28
CA ASP A 174 -1.47 -9.52 6.11
C ASP A 174 -0.47 -10.48 6.79
N GLY A 175 0.73 -10.60 6.25
CA GLY A 175 1.83 -11.31 6.90
C GLY A 175 2.15 -10.77 8.30
N LEU A 176 1.94 -9.46 8.53
CA LEU A 176 2.13 -8.85 9.85
C LEU A 176 0.83 -8.86 10.67
N TYR A 177 -0.26 -8.26 10.19
CA TYR A 177 -1.44 -8.05 11.03
C TYR A 177 -2.23 -9.32 11.36
N LYS A 178 -2.00 -10.42 10.65
CA LYS A 178 -2.52 -11.75 11.05
C LYS A 178 -1.73 -12.39 12.20
N GLN A 179 -0.49 -11.97 12.42
CA GLN A 179 0.38 -12.51 13.47
C GLN A 179 0.42 -11.63 14.72
N VAL A 180 0.27 -10.32 14.55
CA VAL A 180 0.45 -9.33 15.63
C VAL A 180 -0.80 -8.46 15.71
N LYS A 181 -1.36 -8.31 16.92
CA LYS A 181 -2.48 -7.40 17.14
C LYS A 181 -2.02 -5.94 17.02
N ALA A 182 -2.92 -5.05 16.58
CA ALA A 182 -2.61 -3.64 16.37
C ALA A 182 -1.92 -2.97 17.57
N ASN A 183 -2.40 -3.21 18.79
CA ASN A 183 -1.78 -2.65 20.02
C ASN A 183 -0.34 -3.14 20.25
N GLN A 184 -0.02 -4.36 19.83
CA GLN A 184 1.34 -4.92 19.96
C GLN A 184 2.30 -4.40 18.90
N MET A 185 1.78 -3.84 17.79
CA MET A 185 2.60 -3.17 16.77
C MET A 185 3.16 -1.86 17.33
N LEU A 186 2.40 -1.15 18.17
CA LEU A 186 2.84 0.08 18.85
C LEU A 186 4.04 -0.16 19.77
N ASP A 187 3.96 -1.17 20.63
CA ASP A 187 5.01 -1.47 21.61
C ASP A 187 6.36 -1.79 20.99
N LYS A 188 6.36 -2.27 19.73
CA LYS A 188 7.58 -2.68 19.01
C LYS A 188 8.09 -1.64 18.01
N ALA A 189 7.25 -0.69 17.60
CA ALA A 189 7.62 0.32 16.62
C ALA A 189 8.18 1.61 17.27
N LEU A 190 7.95 1.81 18.56
CA LEU A 190 8.54 2.92 19.30
C LEU A 190 9.89 2.47 19.86
N PRO A 191 11.03 3.07 19.47
CA PRO A 191 12.30 2.81 20.14
C PRO A 191 12.20 3.38 21.56
N THR A 192 12.48 2.53 22.54
CA THR A 192 12.81 2.94 23.92
C THR A 192 13.97 3.91 23.95
#